data_4f692948895ad4e3f41d088c1bf7a6e3
#
_entry.id   4f692948895ad4e3f41d088c1bf7a6e3
#
_cell.length_a   1.000
_cell.length_b   1.000
_cell.length_c   1.000
_cell.angle_alpha   90.00
_cell.angle_beta   90.00
_cell.angle_gamma   90.00
#
_symmetry.space_group_name_H-M   'P 1'
#
loop_
_entity.id
_entity.type
_entity.pdbx_description
1 polymer ?
#
loop_
_entity_poly.entity_id
_entity_poly.type
_entity_poly.pdbx_seq_one_letter_code
_entity_poly.pdbx_strand_id
1 'polypeptide(L)'
;MVPAIGCTEPIAVALCTARAAELLGSRPEKVAVRLSANILKNAMGVGIPGTGMIGLPIAVALGALVGRSEYRLEVLRDVTPGAVEQGRRYIDEKRVCIDLKQGIAEKLYIEVEAEGAGHRAVAVIAGGHTSFVYLERDGEVTLDKRTASAAEEDGGEVPLTLRRVWEFATTAPLDELRFILETRRLNKAAAEQAFAGEFGHCVGRTLRCERERKIMGDSIFSRILSYTSAACDARMAGAMIPVMSNSGSGNQGIAATLPVVVYAEQTAAVSYTHLTLPTT
;
A
#
# COMPACT_ATOMS: atom_id res chain seq x y z
N MET A 1 4.54 3.85 10.64
CA MET A 1 3.18 3.64 10.08
C MET A 1 2.83 4.83 9.21
N VAL A 2 2.29 4.62 8.02
CA VAL A 2 1.90 5.69 7.08
C VAL A 2 0.57 5.37 6.40
N PRO A 3 -0.24 6.39 6.04
CA PRO A 3 -1.44 6.19 5.24
C PRO A 3 -1.08 5.65 3.85
N ALA A 4 -1.92 4.78 3.31
CA ALA A 4 -1.79 4.23 1.97
C ALA A 4 -3.18 3.96 1.38
N ILE A 5 -3.34 4.15 0.07
CA ILE A 5 -4.55 3.83 -0.69
C ILE A 5 -4.24 2.61 -1.58
N GLY A 6 -5.02 1.55 -1.42
CA GLY A 6 -4.84 0.30 -2.15
C GLY A 6 -3.68 -0.57 -1.66
N CYS A 7 -3.30 -1.58 -2.47
CA CYS A 7 -2.18 -2.46 -2.18
C CYS A 7 -0.84 -1.76 -2.45
N THR A 8 0.11 -1.88 -1.52
CA THR A 8 1.38 -1.14 -1.56
C THR A 8 2.26 -1.51 -2.74
N GLU A 9 2.25 -2.77 -3.18
CA GLU A 9 3.11 -3.22 -4.28
C GLU A 9 2.73 -2.58 -5.63
N PRO A 10 1.49 -2.68 -6.14
CA PRO A 10 1.15 -2.01 -7.39
C PRO A 10 1.20 -0.48 -7.27
N ILE A 11 0.94 0.07 -6.09
CA ILE A 11 1.05 1.51 -5.85
C ILE A 11 2.52 1.96 -5.88
N ALA A 12 3.46 1.17 -5.37
CA ALA A 12 4.89 1.45 -5.50
C ALA A 12 5.35 1.39 -6.97
N VAL A 13 4.79 0.47 -7.77
CA VAL A 13 5.04 0.43 -9.22
C VAL A 13 4.49 1.68 -9.90
N ALA A 14 3.25 2.09 -9.58
CA ALA A 14 2.69 3.34 -10.08
C ALA A 14 3.52 4.56 -9.67
N LEU A 15 4.02 4.60 -8.42
CA LEU A 15 4.89 5.65 -7.91
C LEU A 15 6.22 5.73 -8.68
N CYS A 16 6.85 4.58 -8.90
CA CYS A 16 8.08 4.51 -9.70
C CYS A 16 7.84 5.00 -11.14
N THR A 17 6.70 4.62 -11.72
CA THR A 17 6.29 5.04 -13.07
C THR A 17 6.01 6.53 -13.13
N ALA A 18 5.30 7.09 -12.15
CA ALA A 18 5.05 8.52 -12.06
C ALA A 18 6.36 9.30 -12.01
N ARG A 19 7.32 8.84 -11.20
CA ARG A 19 8.62 9.48 -11.11
C ARG A 19 9.42 9.44 -12.42
N ALA A 20 9.41 8.30 -13.11
CA ALA A 20 10.04 8.19 -14.42
C ALA A 20 9.39 9.12 -15.46
N ALA A 21 8.05 9.22 -15.46
CA ALA A 21 7.31 10.13 -16.34
C ALA A 21 7.59 11.61 -16.01
N GLU A 22 7.67 11.99 -14.75
CA GLU A 22 8.05 13.33 -14.31
C GLU A 22 9.48 13.70 -14.77
N LEU A 23 10.43 12.77 -14.64
CA LEU A 23 11.81 12.97 -15.10
C LEU A 23 11.87 13.13 -16.62
N LEU A 24 11.09 12.35 -17.36
CA LEU A 24 11.00 12.44 -18.81
C LEU A 24 10.53 13.84 -19.25
N GLY A 25 9.63 14.47 -18.49
CA GLY A 25 9.12 15.80 -18.77
C GLY A 25 8.09 15.86 -19.89
N SER A 26 7.66 14.71 -20.41
CA SER A 26 6.62 14.58 -21.44
C SER A 26 5.80 13.30 -21.17
N ARG A 27 4.64 13.19 -21.84
CA ARG A 27 3.86 11.96 -21.79
C ARG A 27 4.67 10.80 -22.37
N PRO A 28 4.90 9.72 -21.61
CA PRO A 28 5.63 8.56 -22.13
C PRO A 28 4.89 7.92 -23.30
N GLU A 29 5.61 7.59 -24.37
CA GLU A 29 5.11 6.83 -25.50
C GLU A 29 5.20 5.32 -25.21
N LYS A 30 6.20 4.93 -24.42
CA LYS A 30 6.43 3.55 -24.00
C LYS A 30 6.95 3.53 -22.55
N VAL A 31 6.49 2.53 -21.79
CA VAL A 31 6.96 2.27 -20.43
C VAL A 31 7.34 0.80 -20.31
N ALA A 32 8.58 0.52 -19.97
CA ALA A 32 9.09 -0.81 -19.63
C ALA A 32 9.32 -0.89 -18.11
N VAL A 33 8.74 -1.92 -17.51
CA VAL A 33 8.82 -2.16 -16.06
C VAL A 33 9.47 -3.50 -15.80
N ARG A 34 10.50 -3.52 -14.95
CA ARG A 34 11.19 -4.74 -14.53
C ARG A 34 11.08 -4.88 -13.01
N LEU A 35 10.58 -6.01 -12.54
CA LEU A 35 10.18 -6.24 -11.17
C LEU A 35 10.87 -7.47 -10.57
N SER A 36 11.10 -7.44 -9.26
CA SER A 36 11.40 -8.68 -8.52
C SER A 36 10.21 -9.64 -8.57
N ALA A 37 10.47 -10.93 -8.45
CA ALA A 37 9.44 -11.97 -8.44
C ALA A 37 8.39 -11.74 -7.34
N ASN A 38 8.82 -11.23 -6.17
CA ASN A 38 7.92 -10.94 -5.06
C ASN A 38 6.94 -9.81 -5.36
N ILE A 39 7.41 -8.70 -5.93
CA ILE A 39 6.56 -7.58 -6.35
C ILE A 39 5.59 -8.03 -7.45
N LEU A 40 6.08 -8.72 -8.47
CA LEU A 40 5.25 -9.21 -9.58
C LEU A 40 4.12 -10.11 -9.05
N LYS A 41 4.44 -11.12 -8.24
CA LYS A 41 3.48 -12.04 -7.65
C LYS A 41 2.41 -11.32 -6.82
N ASN A 42 2.82 -10.38 -5.96
CA ASN A 42 1.90 -9.73 -5.02
C ASN A 42 1.00 -8.67 -5.69
N ALA A 43 1.43 -8.12 -6.82
CA ALA A 43 0.71 -7.05 -7.50
C ALA A 43 -0.24 -7.50 -8.62
N MET A 44 -0.12 -8.76 -9.10
CA MET A 44 -0.86 -9.24 -10.28
C MET A 44 -2.37 -9.34 -10.07
N GLY A 45 -2.83 -9.71 -8.88
CA GLY A 45 -4.22 -10.08 -8.62
C GLY A 45 -5.00 -9.10 -7.74
N VAL A 46 -4.53 -7.87 -7.56
CA VAL A 46 -5.17 -6.90 -6.65
C VAL A 46 -5.83 -5.75 -7.40
N GLY A 47 -6.92 -5.24 -6.81
CA GLY A 47 -7.64 -4.09 -7.34
C GLY A 47 -6.81 -2.81 -7.27
N ILE A 48 -6.84 -2.04 -8.36
CA ILE A 48 -6.15 -0.74 -8.41
C ILE A 48 -7.16 0.35 -8.04
N PRO A 49 -6.81 1.22 -7.08
CA PRO A 49 -7.71 2.20 -6.52
C PRO A 49 -8.41 3.06 -7.58
N GLY A 50 -9.74 3.19 -7.45
CA GLY A 50 -10.57 4.04 -8.31
C GLY A 50 -10.77 3.58 -9.74
N THR A 51 -10.27 2.38 -10.13
CA THR A 51 -10.29 1.94 -11.53
C THR A 51 -11.34 0.88 -11.84
N GLY A 52 -11.78 0.10 -10.85
CA GLY A 52 -12.54 -1.13 -11.08
C GLY A 52 -11.74 -2.21 -11.82
N MET A 53 -10.44 -2.03 -11.98
CA MET A 53 -9.54 -2.96 -12.69
C MET A 53 -8.52 -3.56 -11.71
N ILE A 54 -7.94 -4.69 -12.11
CA ILE A 54 -6.91 -5.41 -11.34
C ILE A 54 -5.59 -5.45 -12.09
N GLY A 55 -4.50 -5.54 -11.33
CA GLY A 55 -3.17 -5.86 -11.84
C GLY A 55 -2.33 -4.65 -12.25
N LEU A 56 -1.10 -4.96 -12.58
CA LEU A 56 -0.05 -3.98 -12.85
C LEU A 56 -0.25 -3.10 -14.08
N PRO A 57 -0.80 -3.59 -15.22
CA PRO A 57 -0.86 -2.76 -16.42
C PRO A 57 -1.57 -1.42 -16.21
N ILE A 58 -2.72 -1.44 -15.52
CA ILE A 58 -3.46 -0.19 -15.26
C ILE A 58 -2.76 0.68 -14.22
N ALA A 59 -2.07 0.10 -13.23
CA ALA A 59 -1.28 0.87 -12.26
C ALA A 59 -0.13 1.62 -12.95
N VAL A 60 0.58 0.97 -13.87
CA VAL A 60 1.64 1.56 -14.70
C VAL A 60 1.07 2.65 -15.60
N ALA A 61 0.00 2.37 -16.35
CA ALA A 61 -0.62 3.34 -17.24
C ALA A 61 -1.05 4.61 -16.50
N LEU A 62 -1.71 4.48 -15.34
CA LEU A 62 -2.13 5.63 -14.53
C LEU A 62 -0.97 6.35 -13.88
N GLY A 63 0.06 5.62 -13.41
CA GLY A 63 1.31 6.23 -12.95
C GLY A 63 1.93 7.14 -14.01
N ALA A 64 1.98 6.67 -15.27
CA ALA A 64 2.53 7.43 -16.40
C ALA A 64 1.67 8.63 -16.83
N LEU A 65 0.35 8.55 -16.69
CA LEU A 65 -0.57 9.54 -17.24
C LEU A 65 -1.00 10.62 -16.24
N VAL A 66 -1.22 10.24 -14.99
CA VAL A 66 -1.81 11.12 -13.97
C VAL A 66 -1.15 11.00 -12.59
N GLY A 67 -0.24 10.04 -12.41
CA GLY A 67 0.45 9.86 -11.14
C GLY A 67 1.30 11.05 -10.75
N ARG A 68 1.32 11.38 -9.44
CA ARG A 68 2.19 12.41 -8.87
C ARG A 68 3.06 11.78 -7.79
N SER A 69 4.38 11.73 -8.04
CA SER A 69 5.32 11.06 -7.13
C SER A 69 5.41 11.69 -5.74
N GLU A 70 5.09 12.99 -5.61
CA GLU A 70 5.01 13.70 -4.35
C GLU A 70 4.01 13.09 -3.35
N TYR A 71 2.95 12.43 -3.85
CA TYR A 71 1.93 11.78 -3.02
C TYR A 71 2.35 10.40 -2.49
N ARG A 72 3.53 9.94 -2.82
CA ARG A 72 4.06 8.65 -2.35
C ARG A 72 3.06 7.51 -2.56
N LEU A 73 2.64 6.80 -1.48
CA LEU A 73 1.69 5.67 -1.56
C LEU A 73 0.23 6.10 -1.82
N GLU A 74 -0.02 7.38 -2.05
CA GLU A 74 -1.30 7.91 -2.52
C GLU A 74 -1.19 8.46 -3.96
N VAL A 75 -0.20 8.02 -4.73
CA VAL A 75 0.16 8.50 -6.08
C VAL A 75 -1.01 8.54 -7.06
N LEU A 76 -2.02 7.70 -6.88
CA LEU A 76 -3.22 7.60 -7.72
C LEU A 76 -4.47 8.24 -7.08
N ARG A 77 -4.34 9.05 -6.03
CA ARG A 77 -5.50 9.63 -5.33
C ARG A 77 -6.37 10.53 -6.21
N ASP A 78 -5.80 11.16 -7.22
CA ASP A 78 -6.49 12.06 -8.14
C ASP A 78 -7.01 11.37 -9.41
N VAL A 79 -7.07 10.03 -9.42
CA VAL A 79 -7.58 9.26 -10.57
C VAL A 79 -9.05 9.56 -10.81
N THR A 80 -9.38 9.85 -12.07
CA THR A 80 -10.75 10.11 -12.54
C THR A 80 -11.19 9.03 -13.52
N PRO A 81 -12.51 8.85 -13.77
CA PRO A 81 -13.00 7.92 -14.79
C PRO A 81 -12.40 8.17 -16.17
N GLY A 82 -12.18 9.44 -16.54
CA GLY A 82 -11.54 9.80 -17.81
C GLY A 82 -10.07 9.36 -17.89
N ALA A 83 -9.34 9.42 -16.76
CA ALA A 83 -7.98 8.92 -16.69
C ALA A 83 -7.93 7.39 -16.80
N VAL A 84 -8.89 6.69 -16.22
CA VAL A 84 -9.01 5.23 -16.34
C VAL A 84 -9.23 4.81 -17.79
N GLU A 85 -10.10 5.51 -18.52
CA GLU A 85 -10.34 5.25 -19.94
C GLU A 85 -9.07 5.50 -20.78
N GLN A 86 -8.34 6.58 -20.50
CA GLN A 86 -7.04 6.83 -21.15
C GLN A 86 -6.04 5.74 -20.80
N GLY A 87 -6.02 5.26 -19.56
CA GLY A 87 -5.17 4.16 -19.12
C GLY A 87 -5.46 2.86 -19.86
N ARG A 88 -6.73 2.54 -20.09
CA ARG A 88 -7.13 1.37 -20.92
C ARG A 88 -6.60 1.47 -22.34
N ARG A 89 -6.80 2.61 -23.00
CA ARG A 89 -6.26 2.84 -24.36
C ARG A 89 -4.75 2.72 -24.40
N TYR A 90 -4.07 3.26 -23.37
CA TYR A 90 -2.61 3.19 -23.27
C TYR A 90 -2.10 1.74 -23.18
N ILE A 91 -2.85 0.85 -22.51
CA ILE A 91 -2.58 -0.59 -22.44
C ILE A 91 -2.87 -1.26 -23.77
N ASP A 92 -4.03 -0.98 -24.38
CA ASP A 92 -4.47 -1.57 -25.65
C ASP A 92 -3.49 -1.22 -26.79
N GLU A 93 -2.90 -0.03 -26.76
CA GLU A 93 -1.83 0.43 -27.68
C GLU A 93 -0.47 -0.24 -27.39
N LYS A 94 -0.41 -1.19 -26.44
CA LYS A 94 0.80 -1.93 -26.06
C LYS A 94 1.97 -1.05 -25.63
N ARG A 95 1.67 0.07 -24.99
CA ARG A 95 2.67 1.01 -24.48
C ARG A 95 3.29 0.59 -23.16
N VAL A 96 2.71 -0.40 -22.48
CA VAL A 96 3.18 -0.96 -21.20
C VAL A 96 3.77 -2.33 -21.44
N CYS A 97 5.03 -2.53 -21.02
CA CYS A 97 5.72 -3.82 -21.00
C CYS A 97 6.13 -4.11 -19.54
N ILE A 98 5.83 -5.30 -19.04
CA ILE A 98 6.14 -5.70 -17.67
C ILE A 98 6.86 -7.04 -17.68
N ASP A 99 8.07 -7.07 -17.13
CA ASP A 99 8.96 -8.21 -17.13
C ASP A 99 9.53 -8.52 -15.75
N LEU A 100 10.00 -9.74 -15.58
CA LEU A 100 10.75 -10.17 -14.40
C LEU A 100 12.21 -9.71 -14.54
N LYS A 101 12.72 -9.02 -13.53
CA LYS A 101 14.16 -8.70 -13.44
C LYS A 101 14.93 -9.93 -12.99
N GLN A 102 15.82 -10.42 -13.85
CA GLN A 102 16.69 -11.55 -13.55
C GLN A 102 17.91 -11.13 -12.75
N GLY A 103 18.44 -12.04 -11.92
CA GLY A 103 19.74 -11.88 -11.27
C GLY A 103 19.77 -10.88 -10.10
N ILE A 104 18.63 -10.54 -9.51
CA ILE A 104 18.55 -9.68 -8.32
C ILE A 104 18.22 -10.48 -7.07
N ALA A 105 18.84 -10.10 -5.95
CA ALA A 105 18.60 -10.70 -4.63
C ALA A 105 17.48 -9.98 -3.85
N GLU A 106 17.20 -8.72 -4.20
CA GLU A 106 16.25 -7.87 -3.51
C GLU A 106 14.82 -8.39 -3.66
N LYS A 107 14.14 -8.57 -2.53
CA LYS A 107 12.72 -8.95 -2.50
C LYS A 107 11.81 -7.85 -3.03
N LEU A 108 12.21 -6.59 -2.83
CA LEU A 108 11.52 -5.41 -3.31
C LEU A 108 12.43 -4.67 -4.28
N TYR A 109 12.15 -4.82 -5.57
CA TYR A 109 12.84 -4.13 -6.66
C TYR A 109 11.85 -3.78 -7.76
N ILE A 110 11.86 -2.51 -8.15
CA ILE A 110 11.02 -1.93 -9.19
C ILE A 110 11.90 -1.02 -10.03
N GLU A 111 12.06 -1.33 -11.30
CA GLU A 111 12.77 -0.50 -12.29
C GLU A 111 11.79 -0.11 -13.38
N VAL A 112 11.68 1.18 -13.64
CA VAL A 112 10.83 1.72 -14.70
C VAL A 112 11.67 2.54 -15.64
N GLU A 113 11.55 2.24 -16.92
CA GLU A 113 12.11 2.97 -18.04
C GLU A 113 10.98 3.57 -18.84
N ALA A 114 10.97 4.89 -18.98
CA ALA A 114 9.98 5.66 -19.74
C ALA A 114 10.66 6.31 -20.94
N GLU A 115 10.07 6.16 -22.11
CA GLU A 115 10.55 6.74 -23.37
C GLU A 115 9.47 7.60 -24.00
N GLY A 116 9.81 8.73 -24.58
CA GLY A 116 8.90 9.61 -25.30
C GLY A 116 9.59 10.89 -25.77
N ALA A 117 9.10 11.46 -26.87
CA ALA A 117 9.62 12.68 -27.48
C ALA A 117 11.14 12.65 -27.74
N GLY A 118 11.71 11.46 -27.99
CA GLY A 118 13.15 11.29 -28.20
C GLY A 118 14.01 11.28 -26.93
N HIS A 119 13.39 11.29 -25.76
CA HIS A 119 14.03 11.25 -24.45
C HIS A 119 13.78 9.92 -23.75
N ARG A 120 14.64 9.59 -22.78
CA ARG A 120 14.57 8.40 -21.93
C ARG A 120 14.77 8.79 -20.46
N ALA A 121 13.97 8.20 -19.59
CA ALA A 121 14.14 8.37 -18.14
C ALA A 121 14.03 7.02 -17.42
N VAL A 122 14.84 6.83 -16.39
CA VAL A 122 14.84 5.63 -15.54
C VAL A 122 14.65 6.01 -14.10
N ALA A 123 13.77 5.30 -13.41
CA ALA A 123 13.61 5.37 -11.97
C ALA A 123 13.67 3.96 -11.37
N VAL A 124 14.32 3.82 -10.21
CA VAL A 124 14.39 2.55 -9.48
C VAL A 124 14.01 2.75 -8.03
N ILE A 125 13.13 1.88 -7.54
CA ILE A 125 12.80 1.72 -6.13
C ILE A 125 13.34 0.36 -5.67
N ALA A 126 14.08 0.34 -4.53
CA ALA A 126 14.57 -0.90 -3.93
C ALA A 126 14.58 -0.81 -2.39
N GLY A 127 14.46 -1.97 -1.72
CA GLY A 127 14.48 -2.08 -0.25
C GLY A 127 13.17 -1.64 0.43
N GLY A 128 12.59 -0.52 0.04
CA GLY A 128 11.33 0.00 0.60
C GLY A 128 10.40 0.54 -0.49
N HIS A 129 9.07 0.49 -0.28
CA HIS A 129 8.07 0.84 -1.30
C HIS A 129 8.12 2.29 -1.80
N THR A 130 8.83 3.19 -1.11
CA THR A 130 9.00 4.60 -1.48
C THR A 130 10.47 5.02 -1.58
N SER A 131 11.40 4.06 -1.50
CA SER A 131 12.84 4.31 -1.45
C SER A 131 13.40 4.34 -2.88
N PHE A 132 13.53 5.52 -3.46
CA PHE A 132 14.22 5.69 -4.73
C PHE A 132 15.72 5.52 -4.54
N VAL A 133 16.31 4.61 -5.29
CA VAL A 133 17.76 4.31 -5.26
C VAL A 133 18.48 4.73 -6.53
N TYR A 134 17.76 4.96 -7.63
CA TYR A 134 18.34 5.42 -8.88
C TYR A 134 17.38 6.28 -9.68
N LEU A 135 17.88 7.39 -10.23
CA LEU A 135 17.16 8.30 -11.12
C LEU A 135 18.10 8.80 -12.20
N GLU A 136 17.68 8.66 -13.47
CA GLU A 136 18.45 9.04 -14.67
C GLU A 136 17.52 9.65 -15.72
N ARG A 137 18.01 10.63 -16.44
CA ARG A 137 17.40 11.14 -17.67
C ARG A 137 18.48 11.33 -18.76
N ASP A 138 18.28 10.73 -19.93
CA ASP A 138 19.17 10.86 -21.11
C ASP A 138 20.64 10.57 -20.80
N GLY A 139 20.92 9.64 -19.86
CA GLY A 139 22.26 9.31 -19.38
C GLY A 139 22.79 10.19 -18.24
N GLU A 140 22.09 11.28 -17.89
CA GLU A 140 22.43 12.10 -16.72
C GLU A 140 21.81 11.49 -15.46
N VAL A 141 22.68 11.02 -14.56
CA VAL A 141 22.27 10.40 -13.28
C VAL A 141 22.13 11.47 -12.21
N THR A 142 20.92 11.64 -11.68
CA THR A 142 20.63 12.59 -10.60
C THR A 142 20.60 11.96 -9.23
N LEU A 143 20.43 10.63 -9.16
CA LEU A 143 20.48 9.85 -7.92
C LEU A 143 21.07 8.48 -8.21
N ASP A 144 22.11 8.06 -7.49
CA ASP A 144 22.57 6.67 -7.45
C ASP A 144 22.95 6.26 -6.03
N LYS A 145 22.12 5.44 -5.43
CA LYS A 145 22.30 4.82 -4.11
C LYS A 145 22.39 3.29 -4.19
N ARG A 146 22.51 2.71 -5.38
CA ARG A 146 22.48 1.25 -5.57
C ARG A 146 23.63 0.53 -4.90
N THR A 147 24.78 1.16 -4.79
CA THR A 147 25.97 0.63 -4.12
C THR A 147 25.99 0.89 -2.61
N ALA A 148 25.26 1.89 -2.13
CA ALA A 148 25.18 2.23 -0.69
C ALA A 148 24.25 1.28 0.07
N SER A 149 23.30 0.63 -0.61
CA SER A 149 22.29 -0.24 0.00
C SER A 149 22.84 -1.52 0.65
N ALA A 150 24.09 -1.92 0.34
CA ALA A 150 24.72 -3.10 0.94
C ALA A 150 25.58 -2.79 2.18
N ALA A 151 25.86 -1.50 2.47
CA ALA A 151 26.83 -1.11 3.47
C ALA A 151 26.32 -0.17 4.58
N GLU A 152 25.10 0.41 4.45
CA GLU A 152 24.63 1.46 5.38
C GLU A 152 23.37 1.12 6.18
N GLU A 153 22.87 -0.10 6.18
CA GLU A 153 21.83 -0.54 7.14
C GLU A 153 22.40 -1.08 8.46
N ASP A 154 23.65 -0.79 8.76
CA ASP A 154 24.19 -0.98 10.12
C ASP A 154 24.05 0.28 11.00
N GLY A 155 23.04 1.05 10.77
CA GLY A 155 22.48 2.01 11.72
C GLY A 155 21.75 1.23 12.80
N GLY A 156 22.54 0.59 13.70
CA GLY A 156 22.18 -0.10 14.91
C GLY A 156 20.72 -0.60 14.92
N GLU A 157 20.42 -1.70 14.25
CA GLU A 157 19.13 -2.36 14.42
C GLU A 157 18.88 -2.54 15.91
N VAL A 158 17.95 -1.76 16.45
CA VAL A 158 17.51 -1.98 17.82
C VAL A 158 16.92 -3.39 17.85
N PRO A 159 17.57 -4.37 18.51
CA PRO A 159 17.08 -5.73 18.50
C PRO A 159 15.68 -5.74 19.11
N LEU A 160 14.67 -6.00 18.28
CA LEU A 160 13.27 -6.08 18.67
C LEU A 160 13.06 -7.39 19.44
N THR A 161 13.29 -7.36 20.74
CA THR A 161 12.92 -8.45 21.65
C THR A 161 11.52 -8.18 22.20
N LEU A 162 10.80 -9.23 22.57
CA LEU A 162 9.48 -9.11 23.22
C LEU A 162 9.54 -8.18 24.45
N ARG A 163 10.61 -8.28 25.23
CA ARG A 163 10.82 -7.43 26.40
C ARG A 163 10.90 -5.94 26.04
N ARG A 164 11.67 -5.57 25.01
CA ARG A 164 11.77 -4.17 24.57
C ARG A 164 10.48 -3.63 24.00
N VAL A 165 9.75 -4.46 23.24
CA VAL A 165 8.42 -4.09 22.72
C VAL A 165 7.46 -3.83 23.89
N TRP A 166 7.46 -4.70 24.89
CA TRP A 166 6.65 -4.53 26.10
C TRP A 166 7.03 -3.28 26.89
N GLU A 167 8.32 -3.09 27.17
CA GLU A 167 8.82 -1.90 27.87
C GLU A 167 8.40 -0.63 27.13
N PHE A 168 8.61 -0.55 25.82
CA PHE A 168 8.18 0.59 25.01
C PHE A 168 6.66 0.81 25.11
N ALA A 169 5.86 -0.25 24.91
CA ALA A 169 4.40 -0.15 24.93
C ALA A 169 3.83 0.31 26.27
N THR A 170 4.54 0.02 27.38
CA THR A 170 4.05 0.33 28.75
C THR A 170 4.66 1.61 29.35
N THR A 171 5.78 2.12 28.80
CA THR A 171 6.50 3.25 29.38
C THR A 171 6.61 4.47 28.47
N ALA A 172 6.38 4.31 27.16
CA ALA A 172 6.48 5.43 26.22
C ALA A 172 5.43 6.52 26.56
N PRO A 173 5.82 7.81 26.48
CA PRO A 173 4.89 8.92 26.75
C PRO A 173 3.70 8.87 25.78
N LEU A 174 2.48 8.94 26.30
CA LEU A 174 1.25 8.84 25.49
C LEU A 174 1.18 9.93 24.41
N ASP A 175 1.74 11.10 24.67
CA ASP A 175 1.74 12.20 23.70
C ASP A 175 2.56 11.87 22.44
N GLU A 176 3.64 11.11 22.57
CA GLU A 176 4.45 10.64 21.44
C GLU A 176 3.72 9.55 20.64
N LEU A 177 2.75 8.86 21.23
CA LEU A 177 2.01 7.76 20.61
C LEU A 177 0.67 8.19 20.03
N ARG A 178 0.27 9.46 20.13
CA ARG A 178 -1.05 9.94 19.66
C ARG A 178 -1.32 9.66 18.18
N PHE A 179 -0.27 9.62 17.35
CA PHE A 179 -0.42 9.30 15.93
C PHE A 179 -1.07 7.94 15.68
N ILE A 180 -0.96 7.00 16.64
CA ILE A 180 -1.54 5.66 16.48
C ILE A 180 -3.09 5.72 16.50
N LEU A 181 -3.69 6.77 17.07
CA LEU A 181 -5.14 6.97 17.04
C LEU A 181 -5.68 7.21 15.64
N GLU A 182 -4.83 7.69 14.71
CA GLU A 182 -5.19 7.78 13.29
C GLU A 182 -5.46 6.40 12.68
N THR A 183 -4.85 5.35 13.22
CA THR A 183 -5.12 3.97 12.78
C THR A 183 -6.58 3.60 13.05
N ARG A 184 -7.11 4.00 14.23
CA ARG A 184 -8.52 3.82 14.57
C ARG A 184 -9.41 4.53 13.55
N ARG A 185 -9.14 5.80 13.29
CA ARG A 185 -9.95 6.63 12.38
C ARG A 185 -9.95 6.05 10.96
N LEU A 186 -8.78 5.78 10.39
CA LEU A 186 -8.65 5.33 9.01
C LEU A 186 -9.12 3.89 8.82
N ASN A 187 -8.61 2.96 9.62
CA ASN A 187 -8.90 1.55 9.44
C ASN A 187 -10.36 1.20 9.78
N LYS A 188 -10.95 1.88 10.78
CA LYS A 188 -12.36 1.71 11.10
C LYS A 188 -13.26 2.28 10.01
N ALA A 189 -12.95 3.46 9.48
CA ALA A 189 -13.70 4.04 8.37
C ALA A 189 -13.69 3.12 7.13
N ALA A 190 -12.56 2.46 6.86
CA ALA A 190 -12.46 1.48 5.77
C ALA A 190 -13.42 0.29 5.99
N ALA A 191 -13.51 -0.25 7.21
CA ALA A 191 -14.45 -1.32 7.53
C ALA A 191 -15.92 -0.86 7.40
N GLU A 192 -16.24 0.34 7.89
CA GLU A 192 -17.60 0.89 7.84
C GLU A 192 -18.06 1.13 6.40
N GLN A 193 -17.19 1.64 5.53
CA GLN A 193 -17.49 1.77 4.11
C GLN A 193 -17.67 0.41 3.44
N ALA A 194 -16.87 -0.60 3.81
CA ALA A 194 -17.01 -1.95 3.29
C ALA A 194 -18.35 -2.60 3.67
N PHE A 195 -18.89 -2.29 4.85
CA PHE A 195 -20.23 -2.76 5.23
C PHE A 195 -21.36 -2.12 4.41
N ALA A 196 -21.17 -0.88 3.97
CA ALA A 196 -22.14 -0.16 3.17
C ALA A 196 -22.08 -0.50 1.67
N GLY A 197 -21.00 -1.14 1.20
CA GLY A 197 -20.77 -1.44 -0.21
C GLY A 197 -20.56 -2.93 -0.49
N GLU A 198 -20.21 -3.22 -1.74
CA GLU A 198 -19.81 -4.56 -2.19
C GLU A 198 -18.34 -4.51 -2.62
N PHE A 199 -17.46 -5.08 -1.80
CA PHE A 199 -16.03 -5.09 -2.03
C PHE A 199 -15.45 -6.50 -1.93
N GLY A 200 -14.75 -6.90 -2.98
CA GLY A 200 -14.03 -8.18 -3.03
C GLY A 200 -14.95 -9.36 -2.74
N HIS A 201 -14.58 -10.16 -1.77
CA HIS A 201 -15.34 -11.35 -1.36
C HIS A 201 -16.44 -11.06 -0.34
N CYS A 202 -16.58 -9.82 0.11
CA CYS A 202 -17.56 -9.39 1.12
C CYS A 202 -17.52 -10.23 2.41
N VAL A 203 -16.33 -10.74 2.80
CA VAL A 203 -16.18 -11.63 3.96
C VAL A 203 -16.65 -10.95 5.23
N GLY A 204 -16.20 -9.71 5.48
CA GLY A 204 -16.59 -8.96 6.67
C GLY A 204 -18.09 -8.72 6.76
N ARG A 205 -18.75 -8.42 5.62
CA ARG A 205 -20.20 -8.21 5.54
C ARG A 205 -20.97 -9.52 5.73
N THR A 206 -20.47 -10.61 5.15
CA THR A 206 -21.05 -11.95 5.30
C THR A 206 -21.05 -12.39 6.77
N LEU A 207 -19.95 -12.19 7.49
CA LEU A 207 -19.85 -12.52 8.92
C LEU A 207 -20.87 -11.77 9.80
N ARG A 208 -21.44 -10.66 9.30
CA ARG A 208 -22.49 -9.87 9.99
C ARG A 208 -23.90 -10.25 9.61
N CYS A 209 -24.10 -11.07 8.58
CA CYS A 209 -25.45 -11.46 8.17
C CYS A 209 -26.09 -12.39 9.24
N GLU A 210 -27.43 -12.41 9.26
CA GLU A 210 -28.18 -13.15 10.29
C GLU A 210 -27.85 -14.63 10.32
N ARG A 211 -27.62 -15.23 9.15
CA ARG A 211 -27.29 -16.65 9.01
C ARG A 211 -25.96 -16.98 9.71
N GLU A 212 -24.93 -16.21 9.43
CA GLU A 212 -23.59 -16.44 9.99
C GLU A 212 -23.53 -16.11 11.49
N ARG A 213 -24.32 -15.13 11.95
CA ARG A 213 -24.47 -14.82 13.37
C ARG A 213 -25.12 -15.97 14.16
N LYS A 214 -25.97 -16.74 13.55
CA LYS A 214 -26.53 -17.97 14.17
C LYS A 214 -25.48 -19.05 14.36
N ILE A 215 -24.44 -19.11 13.48
CA ILE A 215 -23.36 -20.08 13.54
C ILE A 215 -22.22 -19.61 14.45
N MET A 216 -21.74 -18.37 14.24
CA MET A 216 -20.57 -17.80 14.91
C MET A 216 -20.89 -17.10 16.23
N GLY A 217 -22.15 -16.84 16.51
CA GLY A 217 -22.61 -16.00 17.61
C GLY A 217 -22.33 -14.51 17.41
N ASP A 218 -22.94 -13.66 18.24
CA ASP A 218 -22.70 -12.21 18.26
C ASP A 218 -21.71 -11.89 19.39
N SER A 219 -20.49 -12.40 19.26
CA SER A 219 -19.41 -12.21 20.23
C SER A 219 -18.48 -11.07 19.83
N ILE A 220 -17.66 -10.59 20.78
CA ILE A 220 -16.58 -9.65 20.48
C ILE A 220 -15.65 -10.21 19.40
N PHE A 221 -15.38 -11.51 19.44
CA PHE A 221 -14.53 -12.19 18.47
C PHE A 221 -15.11 -12.14 17.05
N SER A 222 -16.39 -12.45 16.88
CA SER A 222 -17.05 -12.38 15.55
C SER A 222 -17.08 -10.94 15.02
N ARG A 223 -17.22 -9.94 15.89
CA ARG A 223 -17.14 -8.51 15.53
C ARG A 223 -15.74 -8.11 15.10
N ILE A 224 -14.70 -8.54 15.81
CA ILE A 224 -13.30 -8.32 15.45
C ILE A 224 -13.02 -8.89 14.05
N LEU A 225 -13.40 -10.15 13.81
CA LEU A 225 -13.22 -10.79 12.51
C LEU A 225 -13.94 -10.01 11.40
N SER A 226 -15.20 -9.63 11.63
CA SER A 226 -16.01 -8.93 10.65
C SER A 226 -15.40 -7.57 10.26
N TYR A 227 -15.02 -6.73 11.24
CA TYR A 227 -14.42 -5.42 10.96
C TYR A 227 -13.07 -5.55 10.24
N THR A 228 -12.22 -6.46 10.72
CA THR A 228 -10.88 -6.67 10.14
C THR A 228 -10.98 -7.17 8.69
N SER A 229 -11.84 -8.15 8.44
CA SER A 229 -12.07 -8.69 7.09
C SER A 229 -12.69 -7.64 6.17
N ALA A 230 -13.67 -6.85 6.65
CA ALA A 230 -14.31 -5.82 5.85
C ALA A 230 -13.32 -4.75 5.36
N ALA A 231 -12.44 -4.25 6.23
CA ALA A 231 -11.42 -3.29 5.83
C ALA A 231 -10.43 -3.88 4.81
N CYS A 232 -10.07 -5.16 4.98
CA CYS A 232 -9.24 -5.87 3.99
C CYS A 232 -9.97 -6.08 2.67
N ASP A 233 -11.25 -6.45 2.67
CA ASP A 233 -12.08 -6.60 1.47
C ASP A 233 -12.08 -5.30 0.64
N ALA A 234 -12.38 -4.16 1.28
CA ALA A 234 -12.38 -2.87 0.61
C ALA A 234 -11.01 -2.53 0.01
N ARG A 235 -9.96 -2.68 0.81
CA ARG A 235 -8.59 -2.38 0.36
C ARG A 235 -8.16 -3.25 -0.82
N MET A 236 -8.38 -4.56 -0.75
CA MET A 236 -7.95 -5.51 -1.78
C MET A 236 -8.77 -5.38 -3.07
N ALA A 237 -10.02 -4.92 -2.96
CA ALA A 237 -10.86 -4.60 -4.11
C ALA A 237 -10.48 -3.27 -4.80
N GLY A 238 -9.52 -2.53 -4.27
CA GLY A 238 -9.10 -1.25 -4.86
C GLY A 238 -10.04 -0.08 -4.52
N ALA A 239 -10.69 -0.11 -3.36
CA ALA A 239 -11.45 1.03 -2.89
C ALA A 239 -10.54 2.25 -2.67
N MET A 240 -11.04 3.45 -3.01
CA MET A 240 -10.37 4.72 -2.80
C MET A 240 -10.46 5.15 -1.33
N ILE A 241 -10.00 4.29 -0.44
CA ILE A 241 -10.09 4.47 1.00
C ILE A 241 -8.69 4.37 1.59
N PRO A 242 -8.20 5.40 2.28
CA PRO A 242 -6.92 5.32 2.95
C PRO A 242 -6.99 4.40 4.17
N VAL A 243 -5.99 3.56 4.33
CA VAL A 243 -5.76 2.76 5.53
C VAL A 243 -4.38 3.06 6.11
N MET A 244 -4.23 2.89 7.41
CA MET A 244 -2.92 3.03 8.04
C MET A 244 -2.14 1.73 7.85
N SER A 245 -1.05 1.80 7.10
CA SER A 245 -0.15 0.66 6.88
C SER A 245 0.86 0.50 8.02
N ASN A 246 1.29 -0.73 8.25
CA ASN A 246 2.41 -1.08 9.13
C ASN A 246 3.45 -1.88 8.34
N SER A 247 4.73 -1.55 8.49
CA SER A 247 5.84 -2.23 7.80
C SER A 247 5.61 -2.40 6.29
N GLY A 248 5.05 -1.38 5.64
CA GLY A 248 4.74 -1.39 4.21
C GLY A 248 3.52 -2.22 3.80
N SER A 249 2.76 -2.80 4.74
CA SER A 249 1.54 -3.57 4.46
C SER A 249 0.31 -2.94 5.10
N GLY A 250 -0.70 -2.57 4.28
CA GLY A 250 -1.97 -2.06 4.77
C GLY A 250 -2.78 -3.13 5.49
N ASN A 251 -2.82 -4.37 5.00
CA ASN A 251 -3.52 -5.46 5.69
C ASN A 251 -2.88 -5.78 7.05
N GLN A 252 -1.56 -5.70 7.17
CA GLN A 252 -0.90 -5.83 8.46
C GLN A 252 -1.28 -4.69 9.42
N GLY A 253 -1.34 -3.46 8.93
CA GLY A 253 -1.82 -2.32 9.73
C GLY A 253 -3.27 -2.50 10.19
N ILE A 254 -4.17 -2.95 9.30
CA ILE A 254 -5.56 -3.28 9.63
C ILE A 254 -5.61 -4.37 10.70
N ALA A 255 -4.92 -5.50 10.47
CA ALA A 255 -4.96 -6.66 11.36
C ALA A 255 -4.30 -6.42 12.73
N ALA A 256 -3.32 -5.51 12.81
CA ALA A 256 -2.70 -5.13 14.07
C ALA A 256 -3.55 -4.15 14.91
N THR A 257 -4.43 -3.36 14.27
CA THR A 257 -5.12 -2.25 14.95
C THR A 257 -6.60 -2.48 15.15
N LEU A 258 -7.34 -2.97 14.15
CA LEU A 258 -8.80 -3.13 14.28
C LEU A 258 -9.24 -4.11 15.38
N PRO A 259 -8.56 -5.23 15.65
CA PRO A 259 -8.89 -6.06 16.78
C PRO A 259 -8.90 -5.31 18.11
N VAL A 260 -7.88 -4.50 18.33
CA VAL A 260 -7.76 -3.67 19.56
C VAL A 260 -8.85 -2.61 19.61
N VAL A 261 -9.10 -1.92 18.50
CA VAL A 261 -10.14 -0.88 18.40
C VAL A 261 -11.52 -1.46 18.68
N VAL A 262 -11.88 -2.57 18.03
CA VAL A 262 -13.19 -3.21 18.22
C VAL A 262 -13.35 -3.75 19.64
N TYR A 263 -12.31 -4.37 20.19
CA TYR A 263 -12.32 -4.85 21.56
C TYR A 263 -12.56 -3.71 22.54
N ALA A 264 -11.79 -2.63 22.44
CA ALA A 264 -11.90 -1.48 23.33
C ALA A 264 -13.28 -0.82 23.27
N GLU A 265 -13.87 -0.70 22.07
CA GLU A 265 -15.24 -0.18 21.92
C GLU A 265 -16.32 -1.08 22.53
N GLN A 266 -16.15 -2.40 22.43
CA GLN A 266 -17.13 -3.34 23.01
C GLN A 266 -17.02 -3.45 24.54
N THR A 267 -15.86 -3.16 25.09
CA THR A 267 -15.62 -3.20 26.55
C THR A 267 -15.69 -1.83 27.20
N ALA A 268 -16.04 -0.77 26.43
CA ALA A 268 -16.03 0.62 26.89
C ALA A 268 -14.69 1.06 27.50
N ALA A 269 -13.59 0.48 27.01
CA ALA A 269 -12.25 0.80 27.48
C ALA A 269 -11.85 2.24 27.10
N VAL A 270 -11.04 2.86 27.95
CA VAL A 270 -10.56 4.24 27.76
C VAL A 270 -9.47 4.32 26.69
N SER A 271 -9.22 5.52 26.16
CA SER A 271 -8.33 5.74 24.99
C SER A 271 -6.93 5.15 25.14
N TYR A 272 -6.34 5.13 26.31
CA TYR A 272 -5.01 4.52 26.51
C TYR A 272 -5.00 2.99 26.34
N THR A 273 -6.14 2.31 26.53
CA THR A 273 -6.27 0.87 26.28
C THR A 273 -6.11 0.53 24.81
N HIS A 274 -6.35 1.49 23.91
CA HIS A 274 -6.13 1.30 22.48
C HIS A 274 -4.63 1.27 22.10
N LEU A 275 -3.76 1.76 22.99
CA LEU A 275 -2.32 1.86 22.76
C LEU A 275 -1.55 0.70 23.39
N THR A 276 -2.10 0.12 24.43
CA THR A 276 -1.50 -1.00 25.16
C THR A 276 -2.44 -2.21 25.16
N LEU A 277 -1.90 -3.41 25.16
CA LEU A 277 -2.69 -4.60 25.45
C LEU A 277 -3.28 -4.47 26.86
N PRO A 278 -4.54 -4.90 27.09
CA PRO A 278 -5.08 -4.87 28.45
C PRO A 278 -4.20 -5.74 29.34
N THR A 279 -3.64 -5.09 30.34
CA THR A 279 -2.97 -5.78 31.45
C THR A 279 -4.05 -6.15 32.46
N THR A 280 -4.56 -7.34 32.38
CA THR A 280 -5.32 -8.01 33.45
C THR A 280 -4.49 -9.13 34.00
#